data_32ed79c7b42fae1a9f0fdbee3eb9d151
#
_entry.id   32ed79c7b42fae1a9f0fdbee3eb9d151
#
_cell.length_a   1.000
_cell.length_b   1.000
_cell.length_c   1.000
_cell.angle_alpha   90.00
_cell.angle_beta   90.00
_cell.angle_gamma   90.00
#
_symmetry.space_group_name_H-M   'P 1'
#
loop_
_entity.id
_entity.type
_entity.pdbx_description
1 polymer ?
#
loop_
_entity_poly.entity_id
_entity_poly.type
_entity_poly.pdbx_seq_one_letter_code
_entity_poly.pdbx_strand_id
1 'polypeptide(L)'
;MRKKIRNAFLFCLVQTLFSTPLLFAQQDDLLKKLEAETPPAPPQKMIATFKGEKIINIETNETVKRKNLNFRVNHQFGNIGKESGGGYHNLYGLDQSNDIEIGFLYGFTDRLMAGISRTKRRENLVGEVKFRLLEQTTDNKIPLAITFFADMTYSMVDASLVENTGKYRVTYLDELILARKFSSRLSVVLTPVYIHRNVVFVGDQNDVFAISGGFRMKFTQSASFILDYSHAFRTQPAKPSPQFIDPLGVGVEVETGGHVFTMMFSNANGILENDHIINTLDEWSKGGVKFSFIISRIFKMGKK
;
A
#
# COMPACT_ATOMS: atom_id res chain seq x y z
N MET A 1 66.84 -7.98 -25.84
CA MET A 1 65.81 -6.92 -25.95
C MET A 1 64.45 -7.26 -25.36
N ARG A 2 63.91 -8.46 -25.51
CA ARG A 2 62.54 -8.83 -24.98
C ARG A 2 62.38 -8.80 -23.45
N LYS A 3 63.41 -9.08 -22.66
CA LYS A 3 63.32 -9.06 -21.16
C LYS A 3 63.24 -7.63 -20.59
N LYS A 4 63.89 -6.63 -21.21
CA LYS A 4 63.88 -5.24 -20.74
C LYS A 4 62.52 -4.58 -20.97
N ILE A 5 61.83 -4.90 -22.06
CA ILE A 5 60.51 -4.32 -22.39
C ILE A 5 59.44 -4.90 -21.43
N ARG A 6 59.53 -6.18 -21.06
CA ARG A 6 58.62 -6.83 -20.12
C ARG A 6 58.70 -6.23 -18.71
N ASN A 7 59.91 -5.91 -18.25
CA ASN A 7 60.11 -5.30 -16.91
C ASN A 7 59.67 -3.83 -16.87
N ALA A 8 59.84 -3.08 -17.98
CA ALA A 8 59.31 -1.70 -18.09
C ALA A 8 57.76 -1.68 -18.09
N PHE A 9 57.13 -2.63 -18.78
CA PHE A 9 55.65 -2.74 -18.78
C PHE A 9 55.07 -3.13 -17.41
N LEU A 10 55.75 -4.02 -16.66
CA LEU A 10 55.35 -4.39 -15.31
C LEU A 10 55.52 -3.23 -14.33
N PHE A 11 56.57 -2.41 -14.47
CA PHE A 11 56.82 -1.28 -13.62
C PHE A 11 55.82 -0.12 -13.85
N CYS A 12 55.37 0.11 -15.10
CA CYS A 12 54.31 1.06 -15.41
C CYS A 12 52.93 0.59 -14.88
N LEU A 13 52.64 -0.75 -14.95
CA LEU A 13 51.38 -1.30 -14.45
C LEU A 13 51.26 -1.23 -12.93
N VAL A 14 52.38 -1.39 -12.21
CA VAL A 14 52.43 -1.26 -10.75
C VAL A 14 52.28 0.19 -10.31
N GLN A 15 52.84 1.16 -11.02
CA GLN A 15 52.68 2.59 -10.68
C GLN A 15 51.25 3.11 -10.91
N THR A 16 50.51 2.59 -11.89
CA THR A 16 49.10 2.96 -12.12
C THR A 16 48.16 2.39 -11.06
N LEU A 17 48.51 1.24 -10.46
CA LEU A 17 47.72 0.63 -9.39
C LEU A 17 47.89 1.31 -8.00
N PHE A 18 49.01 2.00 -7.78
CA PHE A 18 49.25 2.72 -6.52
C PHE A 18 48.83 4.19 -6.54
N SER A 19 48.55 4.80 -7.70
CA SER A 19 48.13 6.19 -7.82
C SER A 19 46.61 6.38 -7.73
N THR A 20 45.80 5.31 -7.84
CA THR A 20 44.33 5.40 -7.75
C THR A 20 43.77 5.72 -6.35
N PRO A 21 44.32 5.23 -5.23
CA PRO A 21 43.76 5.57 -3.93
C PRO A 21 43.95 7.03 -3.52
N LEU A 22 44.98 7.73 -4.02
CA LEU A 22 45.22 9.15 -3.69
C LEU A 22 44.20 10.07 -4.36
N LEU A 23 43.71 9.74 -5.56
CA LEU A 23 42.70 10.51 -6.27
C LEU A 23 41.33 10.40 -5.58
N PHE A 24 40.97 9.24 -5.09
CA PHE A 24 39.69 9.05 -4.35
C PHE A 24 39.72 9.75 -2.99
N ALA A 25 40.85 9.71 -2.27
CA ALA A 25 41.00 10.40 -0.98
C ALA A 25 40.92 11.95 -1.13
N GLN A 26 41.48 12.52 -2.20
CA GLN A 26 41.36 13.94 -2.48
C GLN A 26 39.93 14.35 -2.88
N GLN A 27 39.22 13.49 -3.60
CA GLN A 27 37.82 13.73 -3.99
C GLN A 27 36.89 13.69 -2.79
N ASP A 28 37.10 12.77 -1.87
CA ASP A 28 36.34 12.68 -0.61
C ASP A 28 36.59 13.89 0.31
N ASP A 29 37.83 14.39 0.38
CA ASP A 29 38.16 15.56 1.20
C ASP A 29 37.59 16.87 0.58
N LEU A 30 37.58 16.97 -0.75
CA LEU A 30 36.95 18.08 -1.46
C LEU A 30 35.42 18.09 -1.32
N LEU A 31 34.79 16.89 -1.41
CA LEU A 31 33.37 16.72 -1.18
C LEU A 31 32.99 17.10 0.27
N LYS A 32 33.75 16.65 1.26
CA LYS A 32 33.55 17.03 2.67
C LYS A 32 33.70 18.52 2.91
N LYS A 33 34.66 19.21 2.24
CA LYS A 33 34.80 20.65 2.33
C LYS A 33 33.63 21.38 1.68
N LEU A 34 33.19 20.95 0.49
CA LEU A 34 32.01 21.49 -0.17
C LEU A 34 30.74 21.31 0.65
N GLU A 35 30.56 20.12 1.27
CA GLU A 35 29.46 19.87 2.17
C GLU A 35 29.49 20.72 3.44
N ALA A 36 30.71 21.02 3.98
CA ALA A 36 30.87 21.86 5.15
C ALA A 36 30.66 23.37 4.84
N GLU A 37 30.98 23.83 3.62
CA GLU A 37 30.77 25.19 3.16
C GLU A 37 29.38 25.48 2.62
N THR A 38 28.61 24.42 2.28
CA THR A 38 27.23 24.56 1.81
C THR A 38 26.29 24.64 3.02
N PRO A 39 25.53 25.73 3.21
CA PRO A 39 24.54 25.78 4.28
C PRO A 39 23.60 24.57 4.18
N PRO A 40 23.25 23.94 5.30
CA PRO A 40 22.33 22.82 5.26
C PRO A 40 21.04 23.24 4.57
N ALA A 41 20.63 22.48 3.56
CA ALA A 41 19.41 22.76 2.83
C ALA A 41 18.24 22.89 3.82
N PRO A 42 17.33 23.86 3.65
CA PRO A 42 16.20 24.01 4.53
C PRO A 42 15.40 22.70 4.59
N PRO A 43 14.84 22.35 5.75
CA PRO A 43 14.10 21.10 5.93
C PRO A 43 12.98 21.00 4.90
N GLN A 44 13.03 19.96 4.10
CA GLN A 44 12.03 19.69 3.08
C GLN A 44 11.09 18.58 3.56
N LYS A 45 9.85 18.62 3.08
CA LYS A 45 8.90 17.52 3.31
C LYS A 45 9.39 16.27 2.60
N MET A 46 9.27 15.12 3.27
CA MET A 46 9.60 13.84 2.66
C MET A 46 8.60 13.55 1.53
N ILE A 47 9.12 13.27 0.35
CA ILE A 47 8.30 13.02 -0.84
C ILE A 47 8.17 11.51 -1.04
N ALA A 48 6.96 11.06 -1.43
CA ALA A 48 6.67 9.70 -1.83
C ALA A 48 7.17 8.67 -0.79
N THR A 49 6.55 8.68 0.38
CA THR A 49 6.73 7.62 1.38
C THR A 49 6.28 6.29 0.79
N PHE A 50 5.12 6.28 0.16
CA PHE A 50 4.63 5.21 -0.70
C PHE A 50 4.45 5.73 -2.14
N LYS A 51 3.95 4.90 -3.05
CA LYS A 51 3.73 5.29 -4.44
C LYS A 51 2.25 5.40 -4.79
N GLY A 52 1.44 4.52 -4.22
CA GLY A 52 -0.01 4.52 -4.35
C GLY A 52 -0.71 4.92 -3.06
N GLU A 53 -1.99 5.20 -3.16
CA GLU A 53 -2.87 5.47 -2.03
C GLU A 53 -3.10 4.21 -1.18
N LYS A 54 -2.92 3.01 -1.77
CA LYS A 54 -2.91 1.69 -1.10
C LYS A 54 -1.60 0.95 -1.37
N ILE A 55 -1.18 0.06 -0.46
CA ILE A 55 -0.11 -0.91 -0.73
C ILE A 55 -0.68 -2.22 -1.26
N ILE A 56 -1.37 -3.02 -0.46
CA ILE A 56 -2.08 -4.23 -0.88
C ILE A 56 -3.55 -4.06 -0.51
N ASN A 57 -3.86 -4.31 0.77
CA ASN A 57 -5.21 -4.21 1.31
C ASN A 57 -5.41 -2.90 2.09
N ILE A 58 -4.35 -2.30 2.65
CA ILE A 58 -4.43 -1.15 3.57
C ILE A 58 -4.05 0.18 2.89
N GLU A 59 -4.62 1.27 3.41
CA GLU A 59 -4.38 2.63 2.96
C GLU A 59 -2.98 3.13 3.36
N THR A 60 -2.42 4.05 2.57
CA THR A 60 -1.15 4.74 2.86
C THR A 60 -1.38 6.21 3.19
N ASN A 61 -0.31 6.91 3.58
CA ASN A 61 -0.36 8.36 3.78
C ASN A 61 -0.40 9.17 2.48
N GLU A 62 -0.33 8.54 1.30
CA GLU A 62 -0.33 9.25 0.04
C GLU A 62 -1.75 9.75 -0.31
N THR A 63 -1.80 10.94 -0.89
CA THR A 63 -3.02 11.58 -1.40
C THR A 63 -2.80 11.98 -2.85
N VAL A 64 -3.87 11.97 -3.63
CA VAL A 64 -3.86 12.52 -4.99
C VAL A 64 -3.53 14.02 -4.92
N LYS A 65 -2.57 14.47 -5.71
CA LYS A 65 -2.14 15.88 -5.73
C LYS A 65 -3.26 16.78 -6.23
N ARG A 66 -3.22 18.03 -5.79
CA ARG A 66 -4.19 19.07 -6.17
C ARG A 66 -4.47 19.08 -7.67
N LYS A 67 -5.75 19.17 -8.05
CA LYS A 67 -6.25 19.19 -9.44
C LYS A 67 -5.87 17.97 -10.26
N ASN A 68 -5.59 16.83 -9.62
CA ASN A 68 -5.44 15.56 -10.30
C ASN A 68 -6.62 14.66 -9.96
N LEU A 69 -6.96 13.82 -10.92
CA LEU A 69 -7.91 12.72 -10.76
C LEU A 69 -7.13 11.42 -10.88
N ASN A 70 -7.24 10.54 -9.90
CA ASN A 70 -6.75 9.17 -10.00
C ASN A 70 -7.91 8.23 -10.34
N PHE A 71 -7.79 7.49 -11.42
CA PHE A 71 -8.66 6.37 -11.76
C PHE A 71 -8.01 5.09 -11.26
N ARG A 72 -8.70 4.35 -10.40
CA ARG A 72 -8.20 3.12 -9.78
C ARG A 72 -9.11 1.95 -10.15
N VAL A 73 -8.51 0.85 -10.59
CA VAL A 73 -9.16 -0.44 -10.74
C VAL A 73 -8.41 -1.43 -9.86
N ASN A 74 -9.13 -2.08 -8.96
CA ASN A 74 -8.63 -3.18 -8.16
C ASN A 74 -9.45 -4.43 -8.51
N HIS A 75 -8.78 -5.53 -8.83
CA HIS A 75 -9.42 -6.78 -9.20
C HIS A 75 -8.86 -7.91 -8.35
N GLN A 76 -9.75 -8.59 -7.63
CA GLN A 76 -9.47 -9.76 -6.82
C GLN A 76 -10.08 -10.99 -7.47
N PHE A 77 -9.25 -11.98 -7.78
CA PHE A 77 -9.65 -13.27 -8.35
C PHE A 77 -10.16 -14.22 -7.27
N GLY A 78 -10.50 -15.46 -7.66
CA GLY A 78 -10.89 -16.52 -6.75
C GLY A 78 -9.70 -17.12 -5.98
N ASN A 79 -10.00 -18.06 -5.08
CA ASN A 79 -9.00 -18.79 -4.32
C ASN A 79 -8.15 -19.71 -5.20
N ILE A 80 -6.86 -19.81 -4.89
CA ILE A 80 -5.92 -20.66 -5.63
C ILE A 80 -6.07 -22.14 -5.25
N GLY A 81 -6.23 -22.42 -3.96
CA GLY A 81 -6.21 -23.79 -3.42
C GLY A 81 -7.53 -24.54 -3.62
N LYS A 82 -7.43 -25.83 -3.91
CA LYS A 82 -8.58 -26.73 -4.13
C LYS A 82 -9.50 -26.78 -2.90
N GLU A 83 -8.94 -26.83 -1.70
CA GLU A 83 -9.70 -26.91 -0.44
C GLU A 83 -10.52 -25.65 -0.16
N SER A 84 -10.13 -24.52 -0.77
CA SER A 84 -10.82 -23.23 -0.67
C SER A 84 -11.64 -22.88 -1.93
N GLY A 85 -11.99 -23.87 -2.74
CA GLY A 85 -12.81 -23.68 -3.95
C GLY A 85 -12.05 -23.29 -5.20
N GLY A 86 -10.70 -23.29 -5.16
CA GLY A 86 -9.82 -23.09 -6.29
C GLY A 86 -9.41 -24.41 -6.97
N GLY A 87 -8.22 -24.41 -7.58
CA GLY A 87 -7.62 -25.57 -8.22
C GLY A 87 -7.60 -25.46 -9.75
N TYR A 88 -7.12 -26.51 -10.42
CA TYR A 88 -6.87 -26.47 -11.86
C TYR A 88 -8.15 -26.35 -12.72
N HIS A 89 -9.30 -26.80 -12.22
CA HIS A 89 -10.59 -26.71 -12.94
C HIS A 89 -11.08 -25.29 -13.18
N ASN A 90 -10.70 -24.35 -12.33
CA ASN A 90 -11.00 -22.92 -12.46
C ASN A 90 -9.72 -22.09 -12.59
N LEU A 91 -8.72 -22.67 -13.26
CA LEU A 91 -7.41 -22.05 -13.53
C LEU A 91 -6.81 -21.40 -12.27
N TYR A 92 -6.84 -22.14 -11.13
CA TYR A 92 -6.36 -21.67 -9.84
C TYR A 92 -7.01 -20.34 -9.41
N GLY A 93 -8.30 -20.22 -9.65
CA GLY A 93 -9.12 -19.05 -9.31
C GLY A 93 -9.10 -17.91 -10.35
N LEU A 94 -8.25 -17.97 -11.38
CA LEU A 94 -8.10 -16.88 -12.34
C LEU A 94 -9.30 -16.67 -13.28
N ASP A 95 -10.16 -17.67 -13.45
CA ASP A 95 -11.43 -17.55 -14.19
C ASP A 95 -12.59 -17.08 -13.30
N GLN A 96 -12.34 -16.86 -12.01
CA GLN A 96 -13.32 -16.37 -11.03
C GLN A 96 -12.99 -14.94 -10.63
N SER A 97 -14.00 -14.09 -10.54
CA SER A 97 -13.88 -12.75 -9.97
C SER A 97 -14.55 -12.74 -8.59
N ASN A 98 -13.73 -12.68 -7.53
CA ASN A 98 -14.22 -12.55 -6.15
C ASN A 98 -14.76 -11.12 -5.92
N ASP A 99 -13.96 -10.12 -6.27
CA ASP A 99 -14.36 -8.72 -6.14
C ASP A 99 -13.67 -7.84 -7.20
N ILE A 100 -14.30 -6.72 -7.54
CA ILE A 100 -13.77 -5.68 -8.42
C ILE A 100 -14.14 -4.33 -7.82
N GLU A 101 -13.18 -3.43 -7.71
CA GLU A 101 -13.40 -2.03 -7.37
C GLU A 101 -13.05 -1.14 -8.56
N ILE A 102 -13.93 -0.18 -8.86
CA ILE A 102 -13.67 0.91 -9.80
C ILE A 102 -13.86 2.21 -9.02
N GLY A 103 -12.80 3.01 -8.93
CA GLY A 103 -12.77 4.22 -8.12
C GLY A 103 -12.22 5.45 -8.85
N PHE A 104 -12.71 6.61 -8.43
CA PHE A 104 -12.28 7.93 -8.87
C PHE A 104 -11.93 8.75 -7.64
N LEU A 105 -10.67 9.17 -7.53
CA LEU A 105 -10.12 9.93 -6.40
C LEU A 105 -9.66 11.29 -6.91
N TYR A 106 -10.11 12.36 -6.30
CA TYR A 106 -9.76 13.72 -6.70
C TYR A 106 -9.02 14.47 -5.59
N GLY A 107 -7.89 15.08 -5.96
CA GLY A 107 -7.12 15.95 -5.07
C GLY A 107 -7.64 17.39 -5.08
N PHE A 108 -8.32 17.79 -4.01
CA PHE A 108 -8.77 19.18 -3.81
C PHE A 108 -7.61 20.08 -3.43
N THR A 109 -6.73 19.57 -2.58
CA THR A 109 -5.45 20.20 -2.21
C THR A 109 -4.36 19.13 -2.21
N ASP A 110 -3.10 19.49 -1.96
CA ASP A 110 -2.03 18.50 -1.79
C ASP A 110 -2.17 17.69 -0.49
N ARG A 111 -3.10 18.08 0.40
CA ARG A 111 -3.36 17.41 1.68
C ARG A 111 -4.74 16.77 1.77
N LEU A 112 -5.69 17.18 0.94
CA LEU A 112 -7.08 16.73 0.98
C LEU A 112 -7.45 16.09 -0.34
N MET A 113 -7.84 14.84 -0.29
CA MET A 113 -8.52 14.14 -1.40
C MET A 113 -9.86 13.59 -0.93
N ALA A 114 -10.77 13.42 -1.86
CA ALA A 114 -11.97 12.62 -1.68
C ALA A 114 -12.22 11.77 -2.93
N GLY A 115 -12.95 10.70 -2.75
CA GLY A 115 -13.21 9.73 -3.80
C GLY A 115 -14.59 9.09 -3.70
N ILE A 116 -14.94 8.45 -4.79
CA ILE A 116 -16.10 7.59 -4.89
C ILE A 116 -15.68 6.32 -5.62
N SER A 117 -16.10 5.16 -5.11
CA SER A 117 -15.85 3.89 -5.75
C SER A 117 -17.06 2.95 -5.69
N ARG A 118 -17.02 1.94 -6.53
CA ARG A 118 -18.02 0.87 -6.62
C ARG A 118 -17.32 -0.46 -6.54
N THR A 119 -17.78 -1.35 -5.63
CA THR A 119 -17.30 -2.72 -5.59
C THR A 119 -18.37 -3.69 -6.10
N LYS A 120 -17.94 -4.85 -6.63
CA LYS A 120 -18.82 -5.94 -7.03
C LYS A 120 -19.42 -6.62 -5.81
N ARG A 121 -18.56 -6.90 -4.81
CA ARG A 121 -18.97 -7.57 -3.58
C ARG A 121 -19.95 -6.68 -2.82
N ARG A 122 -21.11 -7.26 -2.43
CA ARG A 122 -22.24 -6.56 -1.75
C ARG A 122 -22.74 -5.34 -2.52
N GLU A 123 -22.31 -5.16 -3.78
CA GLU A 123 -22.66 -4.02 -4.62
C GLU A 123 -22.43 -2.67 -3.93
N ASN A 124 -21.33 -2.55 -3.19
CA ASN A 124 -21.07 -1.37 -2.38
C ASN A 124 -20.81 -0.12 -3.23
N LEU A 125 -21.44 0.98 -2.85
CA LEU A 125 -21.05 2.35 -3.21
C LEU A 125 -20.27 2.93 -2.03
N VAL A 126 -19.06 3.42 -2.28
CA VAL A 126 -18.15 3.93 -1.27
C VAL A 126 -17.87 5.41 -1.50
N GLY A 127 -18.00 6.21 -0.45
CA GLY A 127 -17.47 7.57 -0.39
C GLY A 127 -16.28 7.60 0.54
N GLU A 128 -15.13 8.11 0.10
CA GLU A 128 -13.91 8.15 0.89
C GLU A 128 -13.32 9.56 0.98
N VAL A 129 -12.66 9.86 2.09
CA VAL A 129 -11.92 11.12 2.30
C VAL A 129 -10.60 10.82 3.00
N LYS A 130 -9.52 11.49 2.55
CA LYS A 130 -8.20 11.37 3.18
C LYS A 130 -7.61 12.76 3.38
N PHE A 131 -7.11 13.02 4.60
CA PHE A 131 -6.52 14.31 4.96
C PHE A 131 -5.18 14.15 5.66
N ARG A 132 -4.12 14.73 5.09
CA ARG A 132 -2.77 14.75 5.68
C ARG A 132 -2.71 15.77 6.81
N LEU A 133 -2.57 15.29 8.03
CA LEU A 133 -2.41 16.12 9.24
C LEU A 133 -0.96 16.60 9.38
N LEU A 134 0.01 15.67 9.31
CA LEU A 134 1.43 15.93 9.41
C LEU A 134 2.19 15.25 8.27
N GLU A 135 3.28 15.86 7.84
CA GLU A 135 4.18 15.31 6.81
C GLU A 135 5.58 15.16 7.39
N GLN A 136 6.18 13.99 7.23
CA GLN A 136 7.56 13.73 7.65
C GLN A 136 8.52 14.70 6.98
N THR A 137 9.56 15.18 7.70
CA THR A 137 10.60 16.06 7.17
C THR A 137 11.92 15.33 6.99
N THR A 138 12.75 15.82 6.04
CA THR A 138 14.05 15.21 5.72
C THR A 138 15.07 15.34 6.84
N ASP A 139 14.93 16.34 7.70
CA ASP A 139 15.75 16.56 8.91
C ASP A 139 15.24 15.79 10.14
N ASN A 140 14.19 15.00 10.00
CA ASN A 140 13.54 14.25 11.07
C ASN A 140 13.01 15.08 12.25
N LYS A 141 12.87 16.42 12.13
CA LYS A 141 12.16 17.21 13.16
C LYS A 141 10.71 16.77 13.29
N ILE A 142 10.07 16.43 12.17
CA ILE A 142 8.82 15.70 12.14
C ILE A 142 9.17 14.26 11.67
N PRO A 143 9.24 13.29 12.58
CA PRO A 143 9.81 11.98 12.26
C PRO A 143 8.87 11.03 11.53
N LEU A 144 7.56 11.38 11.42
CA LEU A 144 6.54 10.55 10.78
C LEU A 144 5.47 11.42 10.11
N ALA A 145 4.79 10.85 9.11
CA ALA A 145 3.58 11.42 8.52
C ALA A 145 2.35 10.88 9.26
N ILE A 146 1.35 11.75 9.49
CA ILE A 146 0.05 11.38 10.05
C ILE A 146 -1.02 11.79 9.07
N THR A 147 -1.89 10.86 8.70
CA THR A 147 -2.99 11.08 7.76
C THR A 147 -4.27 10.47 8.35
N PHE A 148 -5.34 11.21 8.31
CA PHE A 148 -6.68 10.70 8.63
C PHE A 148 -7.33 10.20 7.35
N PHE A 149 -7.96 9.03 7.41
CA PHE A 149 -8.78 8.45 6.36
C PHE A 149 -10.12 8.02 6.95
N ALA A 150 -11.18 8.26 6.19
CA ALA A 150 -12.51 7.76 6.53
C ALA A 150 -13.23 7.33 5.26
N ASP A 151 -13.98 6.23 5.36
CA ASP A 151 -14.94 5.82 4.35
C ASP A 151 -16.34 5.59 4.92
N MET A 152 -17.32 5.79 4.04
CA MET A 152 -18.69 5.38 4.24
C MET A 152 -19.09 4.47 3.10
N THR A 153 -19.42 3.24 3.42
CA THR A 153 -19.82 2.21 2.47
C THR A 153 -21.32 1.98 2.57
N TYR A 154 -22.02 2.05 1.42
CA TYR A 154 -23.45 1.74 1.30
C TYR A 154 -23.65 0.51 0.42
N SER A 155 -24.23 -0.58 0.98
CA SER A 155 -24.56 -1.79 0.23
C SER A 155 -25.85 -1.58 -0.61
N MET A 156 -25.72 -1.79 -1.93
CA MET A 156 -26.84 -1.64 -2.88
C MET A 156 -27.51 -2.97 -3.22
N VAL A 157 -27.15 -4.07 -2.54
CA VAL A 157 -27.78 -5.38 -2.74
C VAL A 157 -29.31 -5.28 -2.64
N ASP A 158 -30.03 -6.07 -3.44
CA ASP A 158 -31.48 -6.03 -3.50
C ASP A 158 -32.14 -6.14 -2.12
N ALA A 159 -33.17 -5.35 -1.91
CA ALA A 159 -33.91 -5.26 -0.66
C ALA A 159 -34.61 -6.57 -0.27
N SER A 160 -34.89 -7.43 -1.23
CA SER A 160 -35.44 -8.77 -0.96
C SER A 160 -34.44 -9.71 -0.29
N LEU A 161 -33.13 -9.40 -0.35
CA LEU A 161 -32.03 -10.20 0.18
C LEU A 161 -31.51 -9.69 1.52
N VAL A 162 -31.88 -8.48 1.94
CA VAL A 162 -31.40 -7.85 3.20
C VAL A 162 -32.55 -7.03 3.79
N GLU A 163 -32.71 -7.06 5.11
CA GLU A 163 -33.70 -6.26 5.82
C GLU A 163 -33.58 -4.76 5.47
N ASN A 164 -34.67 -4.16 4.99
CA ASN A 164 -34.68 -3.01 4.07
C ASN A 164 -34.78 -1.65 4.73
N THR A 165 -34.12 -1.40 5.83
CA THR A 165 -33.97 0.00 6.28
C THR A 165 -32.61 0.53 5.84
N GLY A 166 -32.59 1.70 5.18
CA GLY A 166 -31.37 2.30 4.61
C GLY A 166 -30.20 2.40 5.60
N LYS A 167 -30.45 2.59 6.89
CA LYS A 167 -29.45 2.61 7.95
C LYS A 167 -28.67 1.28 8.09
N TYR A 168 -29.31 0.13 7.88
CA TYR A 168 -28.67 -1.19 8.01
C TYR A 168 -27.70 -1.50 6.88
N ARG A 169 -27.71 -0.72 5.82
CA ARG A 169 -26.84 -0.87 4.64
C ARG A 169 -25.53 -0.12 4.74
N VAL A 170 -25.36 0.69 5.80
CA VAL A 170 -24.20 1.56 5.96
C VAL A 170 -23.18 0.94 6.89
N THR A 171 -21.92 1.02 6.48
CA THR A 171 -20.73 0.73 7.30
C THR A 171 -19.82 1.95 7.25
N TYR A 172 -19.21 2.28 8.38
CA TYR A 172 -18.24 3.37 8.50
C TYR A 172 -16.89 2.79 8.88
N LEU A 173 -15.84 3.39 8.37
CA LEU A 173 -14.45 3.08 8.72
C LEU A 173 -13.68 4.39 8.91
N ASP A 174 -12.94 4.45 10.01
CA ASP A 174 -12.04 5.56 10.34
C ASP A 174 -10.64 5.03 10.63
N GLU A 175 -9.61 5.71 10.11
CA GLU A 175 -8.22 5.32 10.24
C GLU A 175 -7.31 6.49 10.58
N LEU A 176 -6.32 6.22 11.42
CA LEU A 176 -5.20 7.12 11.66
C LEU A 176 -3.92 6.50 11.11
N ILE A 177 -3.54 6.89 9.91
CA ILE A 177 -2.40 6.33 9.18
C ILE A 177 -1.11 6.98 9.67
N LEU A 178 -0.25 6.20 10.32
CA LEU A 178 1.07 6.59 10.80
C LEU A 178 2.13 6.00 9.85
N ALA A 179 2.76 6.84 9.04
CA ALA A 179 3.70 6.39 8.03
C ALA A 179 5.09 7.00 8.22
N ARG A 180 6.13 6.19 7.99
CA ARG A 180 7.52 6.64 8.04
C ARG A 180 8.34 6.06 6.89
N LYS A 181 9.06 6.93 6.23
CA LYS A 181 10.12 6.56 5.29
C LYS A 181 11.45 6.54 6.04
N PHE A 182 11.96 5.33 6.32
CA PHE A 182 13.21 5.14 7.05
C PHE A 182 14.44 5.35 6.16
N SER A 183 14.31 5.05 4.87
CA SER A 183 15.39 5.23 3.89
C SER A 183 14.79 5.43 2.48
N SER A 184 15.65 5.61 1.48
CA SER A 184 15.23 5.62 0.07
C SER A 184 14.59 4.31 -0.37
N ARG A 185 14.83 3.21 0.36
CA ARG A 185 14.36 1.85 0.03
C ARG A 185 13.23 1.36 0.93
N LEU A 186 13.14 1.78 2.19
CA LEU A 186 12.21 1.23 3.19
C LEU A 186 11.22 2.28 3.68
N SER A 187 9.94 1.98 3.54
CA SER A 187 8.82 2.71 4.14
C SER A 187 7.94 1.74 4.92
N VAL A 188 7.41 2.21 6.04
CA VAL A 188 6.55 1.43 6.95
C VAL A 188 5.29 2.26 7.24
N VAL A 189 4.17 1.58 7.38
CA VAL A 189 2.89 2.16 7.81
C VAL A 189 2.31 1.33 8.96
N LEU A 190 1.69 2.02 9.91
CA LEU A 190 0.90 1.45 11.00
C LEU A 190 -0.40 2.24 11.11
N THR A 191 -1.52 1.54 11.20
CA THR A 191 -2.85 2.15 11.09
C THR A 191 -3.78 1.57 12.16
N PRO A 192 -4.03 2.27 13.27
CA PRO A 192 -5.23 2.04 14.08
C PRO A 192 -6.48 2.27 13.24
N VAL A 193 -7.42 1.32 13.32
CA VAL A 193 -8.65 1.28 12.53
C VAL A 193 -9.85 1.15 13.46
N TYR A 194 -10.91 1.90 13.19
CA TYR A 194 -12.22 1.74 13.79
C TYR A 194 -13.25 1.46 12.71
N ILE A 195 -14.06 0.40 12.89
CA ILE A 195 -15.12 0.00 11.97
C ILE A 195 -16.44 -0.08 12.73
N HIS A 196 -17.46 0.63 12.24
CA HIS A 196 -18.84 0.52 12.70
C HIS A 196 -19.73 -0.09 11.63
N ARG A 197 -20.43 -1.17 11.97
CA ARG A 197 -21.39 -1.85 11.11
C ARG A 197 -22.78 -1.83 11.74
N ASN A 198 -23.77 -1.44 10.96
CA ASN A 198 -25.16 -1.45 11.45
C ASN A 198 -25.78 -2.86 11.44
N VAL A 199 -25.22 -3.80 10.67
CA VAL A 199 -25.63 -5.21 10.61
C VAL A 199 -24.43 -6.13 10.76
N VAL A 200 -24.52 -7.09 11.65
CA VAL A 200 -23.48 -8.08 11.96
C VAL A 200 -24.08 -9.49 12.04
N PHE A 201 -23.25 -10.51 11.96
CA PHE A 201 -23.65 -11.89 12.25
C PHE A 201 -24.08 -12.02 13.72
N VAL A 202 -24.99 -12.96 13.97
CA VAL A 202 -25.44 -13.27 15.35
C VAL A 202 -24.22 -13.65 16.19
N GLY A 203 -24.04 -12.91 17.30
CA GLY A 203 -22.90 -13.10 18.18
C GLY A 203 -21.64 -12.33 17.81
N ASP A 204 -21.64 -11.56 16.73
CA ASP A 204 -20.57 -10.61 16.39
C ASP A 204 -20.91 -9.19 16.94
N GLN A 205 -19.97 -8.28 16.89
CA GLN A 205 -20.09 -6.92 17.42
C GLN A 205 -20.18 -5.88 16.29
N ASN A 206 -20.95 -4.81 16.53
CA ASN A 206 -21.11 -3.69 15.58
C ASN A 206 -19.84 -2.87 15.46
N ASP A 207 -19.17 -2.64 16.59
CA ASP A 207 -17.98 -1.81 16.70
C ASP A 207 -16.74 -2.68 16.83
N VAL A 208 -15.81 -2.55 15.88
CA VAL A 208 -14.57 -3.31 15.85
C VAL A 208 -13.39 -2.36 15.78
N PHE A 209 -12.47 -2.47 16.73
CA PHE A 209 -11.15 -1.89 16.63
C PHE A 209 -10.20 -2.88 15.99
N ALA A 210 -9.31 -2.38 15.14
CA ALA A 210 -8.28 -3.17 14.50
C ALA A 210 -6.96 -2.39 14.45
N ILE A 211 -5.90 -3.11 14.17
CA ILE A 211 -4.60 -2.55 13.84
C ILE A 211 -4.12 -3.17 12.54
N SER A 212 -3.78 -2.31 11.59
CA SER A 212 -3.19 -2.71 10.32
C SER A 212 -1.75 -2.23 10.25
N GLY A 213 -0.90 -2.98 9.58
CA GLY A 213 0.49 -2.57 9.39
C GLY A 213 1.07 -3.15 8.12
N GLY A 214 2.02 -2.44 7.53
CA GLY A 214 2.64 -2.89 6.30
C GLY A 214 3.96 -2.18 6.01
N PHE A 215 4.66 -2.69 5.04
CA PHE A 215 5.88 -2.06 4.57
C PHE A 215 6.03 -2.18 3.05
N ARG A 216 6.86 -1.29 2.53
CA ARG A 216 7.31 -1.24 1.16
C ARG A 216 8.83 -1.20 1.12
N MET A 217 9.44 -2.16 0.44
CA MET A 217 10.89 -2.28 0.31
C MET A 217 11.30 -2.30 -1.16
N LYS A 218 11.98 -1.24 -1.61
CA LYS A 218 12.50 -1.17 -2.99
C LYS A 218 13.68 -2.11 -3.17
N PHE A 219 13.63 -2.95 -4.19
CA PHE A 219 14.75 -3.78 -4.63
C PHE A 219 15.34 -3.35 -5.98
N THR A 220 14.57 -2.58 -6.81
CA THR A 220 15.09 -1.87 -7.98
C THR A 220 14.64 -0.40 -7.94
N GLN A 221 15.00 0.41 -8.95
CA GLN A 221 14.53 1.80 -9.03
C GLN A 221 13.01 1.89 -9.24
N SER A 222 12.40 0.94 -9.92
CA SER A 222 10.98 0.92 -10.28
C SER A 222 10.17 -0.16 -9.59
N ALA A 223 10.79 -1.16 -8.94
CA ALA A 223 10.09 -2.28 -8.32
C ALA A 223 10.32 -2.35 -6.81
N SER A 224 9.28 -2.72 -6.09
CA SER A 224 9.27 -2.84 -4.62
C SER A 224 8.52 -4.09 -4.19
N PHE A 225 9.04 -4.76 -3.19
CA PHE A 225 8.31 -5.76 -2.41
C PHE A 225 7.41 -5.05 -1.42
N ILE A 226 6.19 -5.54 -1.24
CA ILE A 226 5.18 -5.01 -0.34
C ILE A 226 4.55 -6.12 0.48
N LEU A 227 4.23 -5.80 1.72
CA LEU A 227 3.55 -6.70 2.64
C LEU A 227 2.61 -5.88 3.52
N ASP A 228 1.44 -6.45 3.83
CA ASP A 228 0.55 -5.94 4.86
C ASP A 228 -0.11 -7.05 5.68
N TYR A 229 -0.56 -6.68 6.87
CA TYR A 229 -1.28 -7.53 7.81
C TYR A 229 -2.23 -6.67 8.62
N SER A 230 -3.42 -7.22 8.94
CA SER A 230 -4.37 -6.56 9.83
C SER A 230 -4.87 -7.54 10.89
N HIS A 231 -5.11 -7.03 12.12
CA HIS A 231 -5.64 -7.80 13.23
C HIS A 231 -6.84 -7.07 13.85
N ALA A 232 -8.00 -7.75 13.90
CA ALA A 232 -9.21 -7.22 14.48
C ALA A 232 -9.36 -7.66 15.95
N PHE A 233 -9.51 -6.69 16.86
CA PHE A 233 -9.74 -6.95 18.28
C PHE A 233 -11.23 -7.23 18.52
N ARG A 234 -11.57 -8.49 18.77
CA ARG A 234 -12.95 -8.92 19.07
C ARG A 234 -13.08 -9.29 20.52
N THR A 235 -14.07 -8.70 21.20
CA THR A 235 -14.32 -8.94 22.61
C THR A 235 -15.39 -10.00 22.86
N GLN A 236 -16.20 -10.27 21.85
CA GLN A 236 -17.35 -11.20 21.93
C GLN A 236 -17.61 -11.89 20.59
N PRO A 237 -18.04 -13.16 20.59
CA PRO A 237 -17.76 -14.18 21.57
C PRO A 237 -16.31 -14.65 21.46
N ALA A 238 -15.82 -15.36 22.48
CA ALA A 238 -14.43 -15.89 22.48
C ALA A 238 -14.11 -16.76 21.24
N LYS A 239 -15.12 -17.30 20.55
CA LYS A 239 -15.04 -18.01 19.29
C LYS A 239 -16.26 -17.66 18.44
N PRO A 240 -16.22 -16.58 17.64
CA PRO A 240 -17.30 -16.29 16.71
C PRO A 240 -17.46 -17.44 15.71
N SER A 241 -18.69 -17.72 15.33
CA SER A 241 -18.99 -18.65 14.24
C SER A 241 -19.61 -17.84 13.10
N PRO A 242 -18.99 -17.76 11.91
CA PRO A 242 -17.73 -18.44 11.51
C PRO A 242 -16.49 -17.89 12.21
N GLN A 243 -15.41 -18.69 12.25
CA GLN A 243 -14.12 -18.22 12.77
C GLN A 243 -13.46 -17.31 11.75
N PHE A 244 -13.27 -16.05 12.13
CA PHE A 244 -12.59 -15.07 11.27
C PHE A 244 -11.06 -15.20 11.39
N ILE A 245 -10.39 -14.97 10.28
CA ILE A 245 -8.94 -15.08 10.11
C ILE A 245 -8.39 -13.71 9.78
N ASP A 246 -7.21 -13.40 10.30
CA ASP A 246 -6.52 -12.15 9.99
C ASP A 246 -6.06 -12.12 8.52
N PRO A 247 -6.30 -11.03 7.79
CA PRO A 247 -5.81 -10.87 6.43
C PRO A 247 -4.31 -10.58 6.42
N LEU A 248 -3.60 -11.29 5.55
CA LEU A 248 -2.19 -11.09 5.22
C LEU A 248 -2.05 -10.97 3.71
N GLY A 249 -1.34 -9.96 3.27
CA GLY A 249 -1.04 -9.74 1.87
C GLY A 249 0.47 -9.66 1.61
N VAL A 250 0.91 -10.21 0.47
CA VAL A 250 2.28 -10.07 -0.06
C VAL A 250 2.22 -9.72 -1.53
N GLY A 251 3.12 -8.89 -2.01
CA GLY A 251 3.07 -8.48 -3.41
C GLY A 251 4.29 -7.74 -3.91
N VAL A 252 4.18 -7.34 -5.16
CA VAL A 252 5.17 -6.52 -5.87
C VAL A 252 4.48 -5.32 -6.49
N GLU A 253 5.05 -4.16 -6.27
CA GLU A 253 4.64 -2.90 -6.88
C GLU A 253 5.66 -2.50 -7.95
N VAL A 254 5.19 -2.15 -9.14
CA VAL A 254 6.01 -1.69 -10.26
C VAL A 254 5.54 -0.31 -10.73
N GLU A 255 6.44 0.65 -10.77
CA GLU A 255 6.19 2.02 -11.24
C GLU A 255 6.70 2.17 -12.68
N THR A 256 5.83 2.61 -13.58
CA THR A 256 6.17 2.89 -14.98
C THR A 256 5.56 4.23 -15.41
N GLY A 257 6.37 5.27 -15.54
CA GLY A 257 6.02 6.52 -16.24
C GLY A 257 4.65 7.17 -15.97
N GLY A 258 4.12 7.07 -14.74
CA GLY A 258 2.81 7.64 -14.36
C GLY A 258 1.72 6.60 -14.09
N HIS A 259 2.03 5.31 -14.20
CA HIS A 259 1.18 4.21 -13.75
C HIS A 259 1.86 3.49 -12.60
N VAL A 260 1.07 3.03 -11.64
CA VAL A 260 1.49 2.11 -10.59
C VAL A 260 0.71 0.81 -10.78
N PHE A 261 1.45 -0.27 -10.93
CA PHE A 261 0.92 -1.62 -11.04
C PHE A 261 1.29 -2.38 -9.77
N THR A 262 0.29 -2.88 -9.08
CA THR A 262 0.48 -3.74 -7.92
C THR A 262 -0.06 -5.13 -8.23
N MET A 263 0.76 -6.15 -8.06
CA MET A 263 0.38 -7.57 -8.15
C MET A 263 0.58 -8.20 -6.79
N MET A 264 -0.42 -8.89 -6.29
CA MET A 264 -0.43 -9.35 -4.91
C MET A 264 -1.16 -10.67 -4.72
N PHE A 265 -0.80 -11.36 -3.66
CA PHE A 265 -1.48 -12.53 -3.12
C PHE A 265 -1.95 -12.21 -1.71
N SER A 266 -3.21 -12.47 -1.40
CA SER A 266 -3.78 -12.24 -0.08
C SER A 266 -4.91 -13.23 0.21
N ASN A 267 -5.10 -13.57 1.49
CA ASN A 267 -6.29 -14.29 1.94
C ASN A 267 -7.47 -13.34 2.21
N ALA A 268 -7.29 -12.04 2.07
CA ALA A 268 -8.34 -11.03 2.27
C ALA A 268 -9.63 -11.38 1.51
N ASN A 269 -10.76 -11.23 2.16
CA ASN A 269 -12.06 -11.53 1.58
C ASN A 269 -12.79 -10.24 1.20
N GLY A 270 -12.53 -9.75 0.00
CA GLY A 270 -12.98 -8.47 -0.52
C GLY A 270 -11.85 -7.44 -0.59
N ILE A 271 -12.12 -6.33 -1.24
CA ILE A 271 -11.14 -5.27 -1.52
C ILE A 271 -11.20 -4.15 -0.47
N LEU A 272 -12.38 -3.89 0.10
CA LEU A 272 -12.59 -2.84 1.09
C LEU A 272 -12.08 -3.28 2.47
N GLU A 273 -11.48 -2.35 3.21
CA GLU A 273 -10.94 -2.63 4.54
C GLU A 273 -12.02 -3.03 5.54
N ASN A 274 -13.18 -2.41 5.46
CA ASN A 274 -14.37 -2.78 6.23
C ASN A 274 -14.99 -4.14 5.83
N ASP A 275 -14.51 -4.79 4.77
CA ASP A 275 -14.86 -6.18 4.42
C ASP A 275 -13.77 -7.14 4.89
N HIS A 276 -12.51 -6.95 4.45
CA HIS A 276 -11.48 -7.96 4.69
C HIS A 276 -10.96 -7.99 6.13
N ILE A 277 -10.89 -6.88 6.84
CA ILE A 277 -10.43 -6.86 8.25
C ILE A 277 -11.34 -7.70 9.14
N ILE A 278 -12.64 -7.69 8.86
CA ILE A 278 -13.65 -8.26 9.74
C ILE A 278 -14.34 -9.50 9.20
N ASN A 279 -14.25 -9.81 7.90
CA ASN A 279 -14.98 -10.91 7.27
C ASN A 279 -14.07 -11.91 6.54
N THR A 280 -12.76 -11.90 6.73
CA THR A 280 -11.86 -12.88 6.12
C THR A 280 -12.02 -14.23 6.82
N LEU A 281 -12.23 -15.29 6.04
CA LEU A 281 -12.43 -16.67 6.47
C LEU A 281 -11.38 -17.62 5.88
N ASP A 282 -10.68 -17.18 4.86
CA ASP A 282 -9.75 -17.98 4.09
C ASP A 282 -8.38 -18.07 4.78
N GLU A 283 -7.82 -19.28 4.84
CA GLU A 283 -6.52 -19.56 5.44
C GLU A 283 -5.44 -19.77 4.37
N TRP A 284 -4.28 -19.17 4.56
CA TRP A 284 -3.11 -19.38 3.69
C TRP A 284 -2.71 -20.85 3.59
N SER A 285 -2.73 -21.56 4.72
CA SER A 285 -2.37 -22.98 4.83
C SER A 285 -3.27 -23.92 4.03
N LYS A 286 -4.50 -23.50 3.74
CA LYS A 286 -5.49 -24.28 2.97
C LYS A 286 -5.62 -23.79 1.52
N GLY A 287 -4.68 -22.91 1.08
CA GLY A 287 -4.75 -22.31 -0.25
C GLY A 287 -5.89 -21.31 -0.43
N GLY A 288 -6.44 -20.79 0.68
CA GLY A 288 -7.40 -19.69 0.71
C GLY A 288 -6.71 -18.35 0.40
N VAL A 289 -6.01 -18.31 -0.72
CA VAL A 289 -5.21 -17.18 -1.18
C VAL A 289 -5.70 -16.78 -2.55
N LYS A 290 -5.85 -15.49 -2.77
CA LYS A 290 -6.34 -14.89 -4.01
C LYS A 290 -5.24 -14.08 -4.67
N PHE A 291 -5.07 -14.25 -5.98
CA PHE A 291 -4.32 -13.29 -6.77
C PHE A 291 -5.17 -12.03 -6.97
N SER A 292 -4.53 -10.87 -6.92
CA SER A 292 -5.17 -9.58 -7.17
C SER A 292 -4.20 -8.62 -7.84
N PHE A 293 -4.74 -7.61 -8.51
CA PHE A 293 -3.93 -6.51 -9.03
C PHE A 293 -4.64 -5.16 -8.81
N ILE A 294 -3.84 -4.13 -8.63
CA ILE A 294 -4.29 -2.73 -8.64
C ILE A 294 -3.62 -2.02 -9.79
N ILE A 295 -4.43 -1.32 -10.60
CA ILE A 295 -3.95 -0.41 -11.64
C ILE A 295 -4.49 0.97 -11.33
N SER A 296 -3.60 1.94 -11.19
CA SER A 296 -3.97 3.34 -11.01
C SER A 296 -3.36 4.22 -12.08
N ARG A 297 -4.13 5.22 -12.52
CA ARG A 297 -3.69 6.21 -13.51
C ARG A 297 -4.11 7.61 -13.10
N ILE A 298 -3.13 8.51 -13.03
CA ILE A 298 -3.34 9.90 -12.65
C ILE A 298 -3.56 10.77 -13.91
N PHE A 299 -4.66 11.50 -13.93
CA PHE A 299 -4.99 12.50 -14.94
C PHE A 299 -4.87 13.90 -14.35
N LYS A 300 -4.16 14.79 -15.03
CA LYS A 300 -4.09 16.21 -14.67
C LYS A 300 -5.34 16.92 -15.18
N MET A 301 -6.17 17.45 -14.27
CA MET A 301 -7.44 18.11 -14.61
C MET A 301 -7.34 19.64 -14.75
N GLY A 302 -6.20 20.24 -14.37
CA GLY A 302 -5.97 21.67 -14.48
C GLY A 302 -5.23 22.04 -15.77
N LYS A 303 -5.67 23.12 -16.46
CA LYS A 303 -4.84 23.77 -17.48
C LYS A 303 -3.53 24.23 -16.84
N LYS A 304 -2.42 24.09 -17.60
CA LYS A 304 -1.13 24.68 -17.25
C LYS A 304 -1.25 26.15 -17.01
#